data_8b10563960e443d2f0639d896c439ba8
#
_entry.id   8b10563960e443d2f0639d896c439ba8
#
_cell.length_a   1.000
_cell.length_b   1.000
_cell.length_c   1.000
_cell.angle_alpha   90.00
_cell.angle_beta   90.00
_cell.angle_gamma   90.00
#
_symmetry.space_group_name_H-M   'P 1'
#
loop_
_entity.id
_entity.type
_entity.pdbx_description
1 polymer ?
#
loop_
_entity_poly.entity_id
_entity_poly.type
_entity_poly.pdbx_seq_one_letter_code
_entity_poly.pdbx_strand_id
1 'polypeptide(L)'
;GLWPPEKKSIAKTIKVMNIFIAAHCKAYDLIHEIRKEKGLTDTRVSFAHHMQAFHPKDKNRKADQRAAKRISKIFQDGIMEACFKGEFSFPFKNILNIKKKNYVDFIAINYYSRQAVKGFSYKAFENTPKNDLGWDIYPLGLIECAQTCYNCLPLPIVISENGTCDNK
;
A
#
# COMPACT_ATOMS: atom_id res chain seq x y z
N GLY A 1 -0.15 15.62 4.86
CA GLY A 1 -0.33 16.99 4.94
C GLY A 1 0.16 17.85 3.80
N LEU A 2 0.27 17.34 2.55
CA LEU A 2 0.53 18.16 1.34
C LEU A 2 -0.77 18.66 0.71
N TRP A 3 -1.85 17.90 0.86
CA TRP A 3 -3.18 18.21 0.32
C TRP A 3 -4.12 18.70 1.41
N PRO A 4 -5.16 19.47 1.06
CA PRO A 4 -6.20 19.84 2.02
C PRO A 4 -6.77 18.62 2.76
N PRO A 5 -7.05 18.76 4.05
CA PRO A 5 -6.99 19.92 4.93
C PRO A 5 -5.62 20.19 5.59
N GLU A 6 -4.50 19.79 4.98
CA GLU A 6 -3.10 20.03 5.39
C GLU A 6 -2.76 19.59 6.84
N LYS A 7 -3.51 18.69 7.41
CA LYS A 7 -3.29 18.18 8.77
C LYS A 7 -2.08 17.26 8.82
N LYS A 8 -1.06 17.63 9.61
CA LYS A 8 0.16 16.85 9.84
C LYS A 8 0.08 16.14 11.20
N SER A 9 -0.58 14.97 11.25
CA SER A 9 -0.73 14.19 12.48
C SER A 9 -0.82 12.70 12.19
N ILE A 10 0.15 11.93 12.64
CA ILE A 10 0.19 10.47 12.48
C ILE A 10 -1.05 9.81 13.10
N ALA A 11 -1.47 10.24 14.29
CA ALA A 11 -2.65 9.68 14.93
C ALA A 11 -3.94 9.91 14.13
N LYS A 12 -4.09 11.10 13.53
CA LYS A 12 -5.23 11.39 12.62
C LYS A 12 -5.13 10.58 11.35
N THR A 13 -3.93 10.42 10.76
CA THR A 13 -3.72 9.58 9.58
C THR A 13 -4.15 8.14 9.86
N ILE A 14 -3.71 7.54 10.97
CA ILE A 14 -4.10 6.17 11.35
C ILE A 14 -5.61 6.06 11.56
N LYS A 15 -6.25 7.05 12.20
CA LYS A 15 -7.71 7.08 12.35
C LYS A 15 -8.43 7.08 11.01
N VAL A 16 -7.99 7.92 10.06
CA VAL A 16 -8.55 7.98 8.71
C VAL A 16 -8.33 6.68 7.97
N MET A 17 -7.13 6.09 8.04
CA MET A 17 -6.84 4.80 7.40
C MET A 17 -7.71 3.66 7.97
N ASN A 18 -7.96 3.62 9.29
CA ASN A 18 -8.89 2.64 9.86
C ASN A 18 -10.31 2.77 9.27
N ILE A 19 -10.76 4.00 9.01
CA ILE A 19 -12.06 4.25 8.38
C ILE A 19 -12.04 3.78 6.92
N PHE A 20 -10.98 4.08 6.16
CA PHE A 20 -10.87 3.65 4.77
C PHE A 20 -10.81 2.12 4.63
N ILE A 21 -10.04 1.44 5.49
CA ILE A 21 -10.00 -0.03 5.52
C ILE A 21 -11.40 -0.60 5.78
N ALA A 22 -12.09 -0.07 6.79
CA ALA A 22 -13.43 -0.54 7.14
C ALA A 22 -14.44 -0.25 6.01
N ALA A 23 -14.35 0.93 5.38
CA ALA A 23 -15.21 1.31 4.25
C ALA A 23 -14.97 0.40 3.04
N HIS A 24 -13.69 0.09 2.71
CA HIS A 24 -13.35 -0.85 1.63
C HIS A 24 -13.98 -2.22 1.89
N CYS A 25 -13.79 -2.81 3.06
CA CYS A 25 -14.32 -4.13 3.39
C CYS A 25 -15.86 -4.15 3.29
N LYS A 26 -16.53 -3.10 3.78
CA LYS A 26 -18.01 -3.00 3.68
C LYS A 26 -18.50 -2.79 2.25
N ALA A 27 -17.79 -1.96 1.47
CA ALA A 27 -18.12 -1.75 0.06
C ALA A 27 -17.93 -3.03 -0.75
N TYR A 28 -16.86 -3.79 -0.50
CA TYR A 28 -16.64 -5.10 -1.13
C TYR A 28 -17.84 -6.04 -0.91
N ASP A 29 -18.26 -6.20 0.34
CA ASP A 29 -19.40 -7.06 0.68
C ASP A 29 -20.69 -6.58 -0.01
N LEU A 30 -20.99 -5.30 0.08
CA LEU A 30 -22.20 -4.72 -0.49
C LEU A 30 -22.25 -4.82 -2.02
N ILE A 31 -21.12 -4.57 -2.69
CA ILE A 31 -21.05 -4.68 -4.16
C ILE A 31 -21.32 -6.13 -4.59
N HIS A 32 -20.68 -7.11 -3.94
CA HIS A 32 -20.90 -8.52 -4.24
C HIS A 32 -22.34 -8.96 -3.97
N GLU A 33 -22.95 -8.50 -2.86
CA GLU A 33 -24.34 -8.78 -2.51
C GLU A 33 -25.31 -8.25 -3.58
N ILE A 34 -25.23 -6.95 -3.89
CA ILE A 34 -26.09 -6.30 -4.91
C ILE A 34 -25.92 -6.96 -6.29
N ARG A 35 -24.70 -7.25 -6.68
CA ARG A 35 -24.40 -7.88 -7.98
C ARG A 35 -24.96 -9.29 -8.06
N LYS A 36 -24.84 -10.06 -6.97
CA LYS A 36 -25.42 -11.40 -6.86
C LYS A 36 -26.94 -11.39 -6.96
N GLU A 37 -27.62 -10.47 -6.26
CA GLU A 37 -29.07 -10.29 -6.34
C GLU A 37 -29.56 -9.99 -7.76
N LYS A 38 -28.71 -9.31 -8.56
CA LYS A 38 -28.99 -9.00 -9.97
C LYS A 38 -28.57 -10.12 -10.94
N GLY A 39 -28.14 -11.28 -10.46
CA GLY A 39 -27.68 -12.39 -11.28
C GLY A 39 -26.32 -12.17 -11.97
N LEU A 40 -25.53 -11.19 -11.53
CA LEU A 40 -24.22 -10.86 -12.10
C LEU A 40 -23.13 -11.61 -11.34
N THR A 41 -22.56 -12.66 -11.95
CA THR A 41 -21.63 -13.59 -11.28
C THR A 41 -20.16 -13.31 -11.55
N ASP A 42 -19.82 -12.42 -12.48
CA ASP A 42 -18.48 -12.08 -12.92
C ASP A 42 -17.85 -10.87 -12.19
N THR A 43 -18.44 -10.50 -11.04
CA THR A 43 -18.02 -9.32 -10.26
C THR A 43 -16.60 -9.46 -9.75
N ARG A 44 -15.79 -8.45 -10.02
CA ARG A 44 -14.42 -8.32 -9.53
C ARG A 44 -14.25 -6.97 -8.83
N VAL A 45 -13.86 -7.00 -7.56
CA VAL A 45 -13.67 -5.81 -6.72
C VAL A 45 -12.26 -5.80 -6.15
N SER A 46 -11.62 -4.65 -6.18
CA SER A 46 -10.33 -4.40 -5.54
C SER A 46 -10.20 -2.90 -5.23
N PHE A 47 -9.04 -2.48 -4.76
CA PHE A 47 -8.64 -1.08 -4.67
C PHE A 47 -7.19 -0.92 -5.15
N ALA A 48 -6.87 0.26 -5.68
CA ALA A 48 -5.52 0.59 -6.10
C ALA A 48 -4.64 0.88 -4.88
N HIS A 49 -3.75 -0.06 -4.55
CA HIS A 49 -2.85 0.05 -3.41
C HIS A 49 -1.55 0.75 -3.80
N HIS A 50 -1.29 1.92 -3.20
CA HIS A 50 -0.02 2.60 -3.41
C HIS A 50 1.11 1.87 -2.67
N MET A 51 2.08 1.40 -3.43
CA MET A 51 3.24 0.66 -2.95
C MET A 51 4.54 1.41 -3.25
N GLN A 52 5.50 1.27 -2.37
CA GLN A 52 6.88 1.75 -2.54
C GLN A 52 7.87 0.67 -2.10
N ALA A 53 9.03 0.60 -2.74
CA ALA A 53 10.11 -0.26 -2.28
C ALA A 53 10.90 0.47 -1.18
N PHE A 54 10.72 0.08 0.09
CA PHE A 54 11.44 0.66 1.22
C PHE A 54 12.73 -0.10 1.49
N HIS A 55 13.86 0.49 1.15
CA HIS A 55 15.18 -0.10 1.38
C HIS A 55 15.91 0.60 2.53
N PRO A 56 16.75 -0.11 3.31
CA PRO A 56 17.62 0.54 4.28
C PRO A 56 18.60 1.48 3.57
N LYS A 57 18.82 2.69 4.11
CA LYS A 57 19.84 3.61 3.54
C LYS A 57 21.22 2.95 3.52
N ASP A 58 21.59 2.26 4.59
CA ASP A 58 22.76 1.38 4.66
C ASP A 58 22.30 -0.08 4.85
N LYS A 59 22.49 -0.90 3.81
CA LYS A 59 22.10 -2.31 3.80
C LYS A 59 22.81 -3.16 4.88
N ASN A 60 23.98 -2.75 5.35
CA ASN A 60 24.76 -3.46 6.35
C ASN A 60 24.38 -3.04 7.78
N ARG A 61 23.68 -1.92 7.95
CA ARG A 61 23.27 -1.39 9.24
C ARG A 61 21.94 -1.99 9.71
N LYS A 62 21.99 -2.86 10.72
CA LYS A 62 20.76 -3.51 11.28
C LYS A 62 19.68 -2.52 11.71
N ALA A 63 20.06 -1.32 12.17
CA ALA A 63 19.11 -0.28 12.55
C ALA A 63 18.29 0.23 11.33
N ASP A 64 18.95 0.44 10.18
CA ASP A 64 18.28 0.89 8.95
C ASP A 64 17.43 -0.23 8.35
N GLN A 65 17.88 -1.50 8.42
CA GLN A 65 17.05 -2.66 8.02
C GLN A 65 15.74 -2.74 8.83
N ARG A 66 15.83 -2.58 10.17
CA ARG A 66 14.63 -2.58 11.03
C ARG A 66 13.74 -1.37 10.77
N ALA A 67 14.35 -0.22 10.48
CA ALA A 67 13.62 1.00 10.13
C ALA A 67 12.84 0.83 8.82
N ALA A 68 13.47 0.29 7.77
CA ALA A 68 12.81 0.02 6.48
C ALA A 68 11.61 -0.92 6.66
N LYS A 69 11.77 -2.03 7.38
CA LYS A 69 10.66 -2.96 7.69
C LYS A 69 9.53 -2.29 8.46
N ARG A 70 9.85 -1.42 9.44
CA ARG A 70 8.84 -0.70 10.22
C ARG A 70 8.06 0.30 9.37
N ILE A 71 8.75 1.05 8.53
CA ILE A 71 8.09 2.02 7.63
C ILE A 71 7.19 1.27 6.64
N SER A 72 7.67 0.20 6.00
CA SER A 72 6.87 -0.65 5.11
C SER A 72 5.60 -1.14 5.82
N LYS A 73 5.75 -1.69 7.03
CA LYS A 73 4.61 -2.19 7.82
C LYS A 73 3.54 -1.15 8.08
N ILE A 74 3.93 0.09 8.43
CA ILE A 74 2.99 1.18 8.73
C ILE A 74 2.43 1.80 7.45
N PHE A 75 3.25 1.97 6.42
CA PHE A 75 2.86 2.67 5.20
C PHE A 75 1.95 1.81 4.29
N GLN A 76 2.26 0.53 4.15
CA GLN A 76 1.62 -0.33 3.15
C GLN A 76 1.23 -1.73 3.64
N ASP A 77 2.13 -2.49 4.29
CA ASP A 77 1.87 -3.91 4.55
C ASP A 77 0.68 -4.14 5.50
N GLY A 78 0.55 -3.31 6.55
CA GLY A 78 -0.56 -3.41 7.49
C GLY A 78 -1.91 -3.00 6.90
N ILE A 79 -1.91 -2.03 5.96
CA ILE A 79 -3.10 -1.65 5.19
C ILE A 79 -3.49 -2.79 4.26
N MET A 80 -2.51 -3.35 3.55
CA MET A 80 -2.67 -4.49 2.65
C MET A 80 -3.28 -5.70 3.39
N GLU A 81 -2.70 -6.11 4.51
CA GLU A 81 -3.22 -7.23 5.32
C GLU A 81 -4.68 -7.00 5.74
N ALA A 82 -4.99 -5.80 6.22
CA ALA A 82 -6.33 -5.45 6.67
C ALA A 82 -7.34 -5.37 5.52
N CYS A 83 -6.99 -4.73 4.39
CA CYS A 83 -7.84 -4.63 3.22
C CYS A 83 -7.97 -5.92 2.43
N PHE A 84 -6.92 -6.77 2.37
CA PHE A 84 -6.98 -8.00 1.59
C PHE A 84 -7.65 -9.14 2.37
N LYS A 85 -7.37 -9.25 3.67
CA LYS A 85 -7.73 -10.43 4.46
C LYS A 85 -8.57 -10.14 5.71
N GLY A 86 -8.87 -8.87 6.01
CA GLY A 86 -9.49 -8.48 7.27
C GLY A 86 -8.60 -8.76 8.49
N GLU A 87 -7.26 -8.82 8.30
CA GLU A 87 -6.28 -9.06 9.35
C GLU A 87 -5.67 -7.74 9.82
N PHE A 88 -5.99 -7.34 11.05
CA PHE A 88 -5.55 -6.07 11.61
C PHE A 88 -4.34 -6.27 12.52
N SER A 89 -3.32 -5.44 12.33
CA SER A 89 -2.12 -5.38 13.17
C SER A 89 -1.76 -3.93 13.49
N PHE A 90 -1.07 -3.70 14.61
CA PHE A 90 -0.63 -2.35 14.98
C PHE A 90 0.08 -1.64 13.79
N PRO A 91 -0.26 -0.36 13.51
CA PRO A 91 -1.10 0.56 14.28
C PRO A 91 -2.60 0.53 13.91
N PHE A 92 -3.04 -0.32 13.00
CA PHE A 92 -4.42 -0.36 12.51
C PHE A 92 -5.33 -1.17 13.45
N LYS A 93 -6.60 -0.75 13.52
CA LYS A 93 -7.61 -1.35 14.41
C LYS A 93 -8.85 -1.73 13.63
N ASN A 94 -9.42 -2.86 13.99
CA ASN A 94 -10.72 -3.29 13.48
C ASN A 94 -11.85 -2.52 14.18
N ILE A 95 -12.27 -1.40 13.59
CA ILE A 95 -13.26 -0.48 14.21
C ILE A 95 -14.72 -0.86 13.94
N LEU A 96 -14.99 -1.76 13.00
CA LEU A 96 -16.34 -2.19 12.61
C LEU A 96 -16.54 -3.71 12.65
N ASN A 97 -15.74 -4.42 13.44
CA ASN A 97 -15.80 -5.88 13.58
C ASN A 97 -15.76 -6.60 12.22
N ILE A 98 -14.86 -6.14 11.32
CA ILE A 98 -14.62 -6.76 10.02
C ILE A 98 -14.19 -8.22 10.24
N LYS A 99 -14.84 -9.14 9.56
CA LYS A 99 -14.52 -10.57 9.62
C LYS A 99 -13.22 -10.87 8.89
N LYS A 100 -12.51 -11.91 9.32
CA LYS A 100 -11.34 -12.41 8.61
C LYS A 100 -11.78 -13.20 7.38
N LYS A 101 -11.58 -12.65 6.19
CA LYS A 101 -11.80 -13.24 4.86
C LYS A 101 -11.16 -12.38 3.79
N ASN A 102 -11.16 -12.82 2.52
CA ASN A 102 -10.69 -12.00 1.42
C ASN A 102 -11.70 -10.88 1.10
N TYR A 103 -11.17 -9.66 0.90
CA TYR A 103 -11.89 -8.45 0.50
C TYR A 103 -11.37 -7.84 -0.80
N VAL A 104 -10.68 -8.64 -1.59
CA VAL A 104 -10.25 -8.31 -2.95
C VAL A 104 -10.34 -9.55 -3.83
N ASP A 105 -10.68 -9.40 -5.11
CA ASP A 105 -10.74 -10.47 -6.11
C ASP A 105 -9.50 -10.48 -7.01
N PHE A 106 -8.75 -9.41 -7.01
CA PHE A 106 -7.44 -9.24 -7.65
C PHE A 106 -6.65 -8.17 -6.89
N ILE A 107 -5.36 -8.05 -7.15
CA ILE A 107 -4.50 -7.05 -6.53
C ILE A 107 -4.25 -5.94 -7.54
N ALA A 108 -4.52 -4.68 -7.18
CA ALA A 108 -4.19 -3.52 -8.01
C ALA A 108 -3.07 -2.71 -7.34
N ILE A 109 -1.97 -2.47 -8.08
CA ILE A 109 -0.76 -1.82 -7.55
C ILE A 109 -0.52 -0.50 -8.27
N ASN A 110 -0.32 0.58 -7.49
CA ASN A 110 0.25 1.84 -7.93
C ASN A 110 1.70 1.90 -7.45
N TYR A 111 2.65 1.92 -8.36
CA TYR A 111 4.08 1.97 -8.04
C TYR A 111 4.80 3.05 -8.86
N TYR A 112 5.64 3.84 -8.19
CA TYR A 112 6.42 4.90 -8.87
C TYR A 112 7.89 4.90 -8.51
N SER A 113 8.27 4.56 -7.27
CA SER A 113 9.64 4.78 -6.80
C SER A 113 9.97 3.93 -5.58
N ARG A 114 11.26 3.97 -5.19
CA ARG A 114 11.76 3.42 -3.92
C ARG A 114 12.18 4.51 -2.95
N GLN A 115 12.41 4.13 -1.70
CA GLN A 115 12.85 5.03 -0.63
C GLN A 115 14.03 4.44 0.15
N ALA A 116 15.05 5.26 0.40
CA ALA A 116 16.14 4.99 1.33
C ALA A 116 15.70 5.35 2.75
N VAL A 117 15.60 4.38 3.64
CA VAL A 117 15.10 4.57 5.00
C VAL A 117 16.24 4.62 6.01
N LYS A 118 16.22 5.66 6.87
CA LYS A 118 17.09 5.79 8.03
C LYS A 118 16.29 6.28 9.23
N GLY A 119 16.16 5.45 10.27
CA GLY A 119 15.32 5.78 11.45
C GLY A 119 13.85 5.93 11.09
N PHE A 120 13.28 7.11 11.29
CA PHE A 120 11.90 7.47 10.91
C PHE A 120 11.82 8.33 9.65
N SER A 121 12.95 8.56 8.99
CA SER A 121 13.05 9.36 7.78
C SER A 121 13.26 8.45 6.56
N TYR A 122 12.66 8.84 5.44
CA TYR A 122 12.93 8.23 4.14
C TYR A 122 13.05 9.31 3.06
N LYS A 123 13.95 9.09 2.12
CA LYS A 123 14.26 9.98 1.00
C LYS A 123 14.69 9.14 -0.21
N ALA A 124 14.81 9.77 -1.37
CA ALA A 124 15.50 9.15 -2.50
C ALA A 124 16.96 8.80 -2.14
N PHE A 125 17.51 7.77 -2.77
CA PHE A 125 18.94 7.44 -2.65
C PHE A 125 19.80 8.55 -3.25
N GLU A 126 20.96 8.78 -2.68
CA GLU A 126 22.00 9.62 -3.29
C GLU A 126 22.62 8.86 -4.49
N ASN A 127 23.09 9.55 -5.50
CA ASN A 127 23.79 8.97 -6.65
C ASN A 127 23.01 7.90 -7.45
N THR A 128 21.71 8.05 -7.57
CA THR A 128 20.83 7.21 -8.37
C THR A 128 20.10 8.04 -9.42
N PRO A 129 19.70 7.44 -10.56
CA PRO A 129 18.86 8.14 -11.54
C PRO A 129 17.56 8.64 -10.88
N LYS A 130 17.17 9.87 -11.19
CA LYS A 130 15.97 10.51 -10.65
C LYS A 130 15.12 11.09 -11.75
N ASN A 131 13.82 11.12 -11.53
CA ASN A 131 12.91 11.88 -12.36
C ASN A 131 12.85 13.36 -11.94
N ASP A 132 12.07 14.18 -12.64
CA ASP A 132 11.97 15.63 -12.40
C ASP A 132 11.37 16.00 -11.03
N LEU A 133 10.69 15.07 -10.36
CA LEU A 133 10.25 15.22 -8.96
C LEU A 133 11.32 14.83 -7.94
N GLY A 134 12.50 14.41 -8.38
CA GLY A 134 13.59 13.94 -7.51
C GLY A 134 13.36 12.54 -6.93
N TRP A 135 12.44 11.75 -7.50
CA TRP A 135 12.21 10.38 -7.10
C TRP A 135 13.15 9.42 -7.81
N ASP A 136 13.57 8.36 -7.12
CA ASP A 136 14.41 7.32 -7.72
C ASP A 136 13.68 6.62 -8.88
N ILE A 137 14.32 6.52 -10.03
CA ILE A 137 13.90 5.66 -11.12
C ILE A 137 14.38 4.25 -10.80
N TYR A 138 13.45 3.39 -10.34
CA TYR A 138 13.78 2.04 -9.88
C TYR A 138 12.75 1.00 -10.34
N PRO A 139 12.82 0.52 -11.59
CA PRO A 139 11.83 -0.41 -12.16
C PRO A 139 11.70 -1.73 -11.41
N LEU A 140 12.81 -2.27 -10.85
CA LEU A 140 12.79 -3.51 -10.09
C LEU A 140 11.89 -3.46 -8.84
N GLY A 141 11.64 -2.27 -8.29
CA GLY A 141 10.75 -2.09 -7.16
C GLY A 141 9.30 -2.49 -7.44
N LEU A 142 8.86 -2.42 -8.69
CA LEU A 142 7.55 -2.93 -9.09
C LEU A 142 7.46 -4.45 -8.87
N ILE A 143 8.51 -5.19 -9.21
CA ILE A 143 8.59 -6.64 -9.01
C ILE A 143 8.61 -6.95 -7.50
N GLU A 144 9.39 -6.21 -6.72
CA GLU A 144 9.45 -6.37 -5.26
C GLU A 144 8.09 -6.14 -4.60
N CYS A 145 7.37 -5.09 -5.02
CA CYS A 145 6.03 -4.78 -4.54
C CYS A 145 5.03 -5.85 -4.95
N ALA A 146 5.04 -6.30 -6.21
CA ALA A 146 4.18 -7.36 -6.70
C ALA A 146 4.42 -8.67 -5.94
N GLN A 147 5.68 -9.04 -5.70
CA GLN A 147 6.02 -10.21 -4.91
C GLN A 147 5.54 -10.11 -3.46
N THR A 148 5.65 -8.93 -2.85
CA THR A 148 5.14 -8.66 -1.48
C THR A 148 3.63 -8.86 -1.41
N CYS A 149 2.90 -8.32 -2.38
CA CYS A 149 1.45 -8.47 -2.47
C CYS A 149 1.04 -9.94 -2.71
N TYR A 150 1.70 -10.62 -3.64
CA TYR A 150 1.43 -12.03 -3.96
C TYR A 150 1.69 -12.95 -2.76
N ASN A 151 2.76 -12.69 -2.01
CA ASN A 151 3.06 -13.44 -0.79
C ASN A 151 2.01 -13.20 0.33
N CYS A 152 1.36 -12.04 0.35
CA CYS A 152 0.27 -11.75 1.28
C CYS A 152 -1.00 -12.49 0.89
N LEU A 153 -1.38 -12.44 -0.38
CA LEU A 153 -2.57 -13.10 -0.93
C LEU A 153 -2.31 -13.45 -2.41
N PRO A 154 -2.19 -14.73 -2.79
CA PRO A 154 -1.82 -15.14 -4.15
C PRO A 154 -3.00 -15.00 -5.13
N LEU A 155 -3.26 -13.78 -5.57
CA LEU A 155 -4.28 -13.41 -6.55
C LEU A 155 -3.64 -12.80 -7.81
N PRO A 156 -4.37 -12.73 -8.94
CA PRO A 156 -3.93 -12.00 -10.11
C PRO A 156 -3.56 -10.54 -9.77
N ILE A 157 -2.50 -10.03 -10.39
CA ILE A 157 -2.00 -8.67 -10.16
C ILE A 157 -2.26 -7.81 -11.39
N VAL A 158 -2.78 -6.62 -11.16
CA VAL A 158 -2.96 -5.55 -12.15
C VAL A 158 -2.10 -4.37 -11.72
N ILE A 159 -1.31 -3.84 -12.63
CA ILE A 159 -0.61 -2.57 -12.42
C ILE A 159 -1.56 -1.46 -12.84
N SER A 160 -2.20 -0.82 -11.85
CA SER A 160 -3.19 0.22 -12.08
C SER A 160 -2.56 1.59 -12.32
N GLU A 161 -1.39 1.84 -11.73
CA GLU A 161 -0.60 3.04 -12.03
C GLU A 161 0.90 2.73 -12.00
N ASN A 162 1.62 3.22 -13.00
CA ASN A 162 3.07 3.24 -13.06
C ASN A 162 3.51 4.34 -14.01
N GLY A 163 4.73 4.83 -13.83
CA GLY A 163 5.31 5.83 -14.71
C GLY A 163 6.39 6.67 -14.05
N THR A 164 6.90 7.61 -14.83
CA THR A 164 7.85 8.62 -14.37
C THR A 164 7.45 9.96 -14.96
N CYS A 165 7.81 11.06 -14.31
CA CYS A 165 7.70 12.38 -14.88
C CYS A 165 9.04 12.75 -15.52
N ASP A 166 8.99 13.17 -16.77
CA ASP A 166 10.13 13.63 -17.56
C ASP A 166 9.67 14.74 -18.50
N ASN A 167 10.38 15.86 -18.50
CA ASN A 167 10.12 17.02 -19.37
C ASN A 167 10.82 16.93 -20.73
N LYS A 168 11.39 15.80 -21.10
CA LYS A 168 12.11 15.59 -22.36
C LYS A 168 11.23 15.00 -23.41
#